data_cf17a7dfee909accbe88c9c6561ea4ce
#
_entry.id   cf17a7dfee909accbe88c9c6561ea4ce
#
_cell.length_a   1.000
_cell.length_b   1.000
_cell.length_c   1.000
_cell.angle_alpha   90.00
_cell.angle_beta   90.00
_cell.angle_gamma   90.00
#
_symmetry.space_group_name_H-M   'P 1'
#
loop_
_entity.id
_entity.type
_entity.pdbx_description
1 polymer ?
#
loop_
_entity_poly.entity_id
_entity_poly.type
_entity_poly.pdbx_seq_one_letter_code
_entity_poly.pdbx_strand_id
1 'polypeptide(L)'
;MPTYPGFHPDLKIESYPSKIQAAIWKIGENFYVTKSFNSINIGNSEYWAVLVRPTDEFSVYINTDREVLVIFSEYNTFEIRTLEAYEEFYNLLESKRIDKSVRFLISKDIRIEDSVRHYLDQHPEYPIIIPTTFDHLFERGADPLLRAIRRNYLIRDLFAYQNPLREETFFFGRQEVVNSVLDMAKSGQNSGLFGLRKSGKTSAIYAIQRKAKGFSLNVVVIDCQNPAVHSRKYGELLGFILSEVRKVVGLKKITFSLGSDPAEISESFFLHMNNIISNVKNGVLIVFDEVENISPKTAASAHWRIGDDTLLFWQIIRSYIQSESQGKISISIFGTNPYILEAPKINDVANPMYLYAQKRFIPSLSFDDTREMVERLGYFMGLEFPPEIIANLQQEFGGHPFFTRQVCSKIHQIASVSRPVRVSLALLSRAKTEFQGQLEQYLRDIVEHLRDNYFNEFCVLRAVVEGDKSELTEYGNEAPDLIDHLIGYGVVERRGEDFDIRFDAIKSILQRLVSSNSESRWAEISRRRNDLEVSIRIALYHWSRNVSAEQWHEVLSSSLTGKRFDGLTTTEPSALFSSRESPLYLSDLLGFLKNERVLVYLGARRSQIVRYISMLSIDCARMPMQIA
;
A
#
# COMPACT_ATOMS: atom_id res chain seq x y z
N MET A 1 8.47 27.38 -35.96
CA MET A 1 7.16 27.62 -35.31
C MET A 1 6.95 29.11 -35.25
N PRO A 2 5.73 29.62 -35.43
CA PRO A 2 5.50 31.06 -35.30
C PRO A 2 5.90 31.50 -33.90
N THR A 3 6.57 32.65 -33.81
CA THR A 3 7.09 33.25 -32.58
C THR A 3 6.02 33.98 -31.77
N TYR A 4 4.80 34.01 -32.25
CA TYR A 4 3.66 34.70 -31.62
C TYR A 4 2.52 33.72 -31.33
N PRO A 5 1.65 33.96 -30.31
CA PRO A 5 0.41 33.23 -30.15
C PRO A 5 -0.39 33.19 -31.44
N GLY A 6 -1.18 32.17 -31.66
CA GLY A 6 -1.93 32.05 -32.89
C GLY A 6 -2.38 30.63 -33.19
N PHE A 7 -2.65 30.37 -34.43
CA PHE A 7 -3.35 29.19 -34.90
C PHE A 7 -2.51 28.39 -35.85
N HIS A 8 -2.51 27.06 -35.66
CA HIS A 8 -1.91 26.15 -36.63
C HIS A 8 -2.71 26.21 -37.95
N PRO A 9 -2.05 26.21 -39.13
CA PRO A 9 -2.72 26.36 -40.43
C PRO A 9 -3.80 25.30 -40.71
N ASP A 10 -3.66 24.10 -40.17
CA ASP A 10 -4.58 22.97 -40.45
C ASP A 10 -5.81 22.93 -39.54
N LEU A 11 -6.05 23.95 -38.74
CA LEU A 11 -7.19 24.01 -37.82
C LEU A 11 -8.51 24.26 -38.57
N LYS A 12 -9.52 23.46 -38.23
CA LYS A 12 -10.87 23.59 -38.80
C LYS A 12 -11.80 24.36 -37.83
N ILE A 13 -11.45 25.59 -37.46
CA ILE A 13 -12.20 26.40 -36.48
C ILE A 13 -13.62 26.69 -36.96
N GLU A 14 -13.82 26.81 -38.27
CA GLU A 14 -15.12 27.09 -38.90
C GLU A 14 -16.16 25.98 -38.66
N SER A 15 -15.71 24.77 -38.31
CA SER A 15 -16.61 23.65 -37.99
C SER A 15 -17.24 23.73 -36.58
N TYR A 16 -16.78 24.66 -35.72
CA TYR A 16 -17.32 24.82 -34.36
C TYR A 16 -18.50 25.77 -34.33
N PRO A 17 -19.41 25.67 -33.33
CA PRO A 17 -20.42 26.67 -33.06
C PRO A 17 -19.84 28.08 -32.91
N SER A 18 -20.53 29.12 -33.37
CA SER A 18 -20.03 30.49 -33.42
C SER A 18 -19.52 31.03 -32.08
N LYS A 19 -20.18 30.66 -30.98
CA LYS A 19 -19.76 31.04 -29.61
C LYS A 19 -18.44 30.39 -29.22
N ILE A 20 -18.25 29.13 -29.59
CA ILE A 20 -17.00 28.39 -29.36
C ILE A 20 -15.88 28.94 -30.26
N GLN A 21 -16.18 29.27 -31.52
CA GLN A 21 -15.21 29.92 -32.40
C GLN A 21 -14.65 31.21 -31.76
N ALA A 22 -15.54 32.09 -31.26
CA ALA A 22 -15.14 33.30 -30.59
C ALA A 22 -14.26 33.04 -29.35
N ALA A 23 -14.60 32.02 -28.55
CA ALA A 23 -13.79 31.60 -27.40
C ALA A 23 -12.41 31.08 -27.81
N ILE A 24 -12.31 30.28 -28.90
CA ILE A 24 -11.03 29.81 -29.43
C ILE A 24 -10.17 30.97 -29.90
N TRP A 25 -10.75 31.97 -30.59
CA TRP A 25 -10.02 33.18 -30.97
C TRP A 25 -9.48 33.92 -29.75
N LYS A 26 -10.27 34.06 -28.71
CA LYS A 26 -9.84 34.71 -27.45
C LYS A 26 -8.73 33.99 -26.73
N ILE A 27 -8.78 32.65 -26.69
CA ILE A 27 -7.70 31.82 -26.14
C ILE A 27 -6.41 31.98 -26.95
N GLY A 28 -6.52 32.06 -28.28
CA GLY A 28 -5.40 32.26 -29.18
C GLY A 28 -4.60 33.53 -28.98
N GLU A 29 -5.10 34.52 -28.19
CA GLU A 29 -4.32 35.70 -27.79
C GLU A 29 -3.15 35.33 -26.85
N ASN A 30 -3.29 34.26 -26.04
CA ASN A 30 -2.33 33.88 -25.00
C ASN A 30 -1.77 32.46 -25.17
N PHE A 31 -2.32 31.71 -26.11
CA PHE A 31 -1.92 30.32 -26.39
C PHE A 31 -1.75 30.11 -27.90
N TYR A 32 -0.92 29.14 -28.23
CA TYR A 32 -0.90 28.57 -29.57
C TYR A 32 -1.96 27.48 -29.66
N VAL A 33 -2.98 27.64 -30.50
CA VAL A 33 -3.97 26.59 -30.78
C VAL A 33 -3.36 25.61 -31.76
N THR A 34 -3.08 24.38 -31.32
CA THR A 34 -2.26 23.42 -32.06
C THR A 34 -3.07 22.34 -32.77
N LYS A 35 -4.27 22.00 -32.22
CA LYS A 35 -5.13 20.97 -32.80
C LYS A 35 -6.60 21.28 -32.55
N SER A 36 -7.43 21.03 -33.56
CA SER A 36 -8.89 21.02 -33.46
C SER A 36 -9.43 19.59 -33.49
N PHE A 37 -10.57 19.35 -32.85
CA PHE A 37 -11.24 18.06 -32.78
C PHE A 37 -12.65 18.16 -33.35
N ASN A 38 -13.16 17.07 -33.89
CA ASN A 38 -14.60 16.93 -34.08
C ASN A 38 -15.27 16.82 -32.72
N SER A 39 -16.55 17.19 -32.63
CA SER A 39 -17.31 16.99 -31.41
C SER A 39 -17.38 15.52 -31.03
N ILE A 40 -17.49 15.26 -29.72
CA ILE A 40 -17.74 13.92 -29.18
C ILE A 40 -19.05 13.91 -28.42
N ASN A 41 -19.75 12.75 -28.45
CA ASN A 41 -20.97 12.54 -27.71
C ASN A 41 -20.73 11.63 -26.53
N ILE A 42 -21.13 12.07 -25.34
CA ILE A 42 -21.15 11.26 -24.11
C ILE A 42 -22.59 11.14 -23.63
N GLY A 43 -23.16 9.98 -23.84
CA GLY A 43 -24.59 9.81 -23.72
C GLY A 43 -25.35 10.73 -24.71
N ASN A 44 -26.17 11.63 -24.18
CA ASN A 44 -26.94 12.60 -24.97
C ASN A 44 -26.28 13.99 -25.02
N SER A 45 -25.02 14.12 -24.55
CA SER A 45 -24.34 15.42 -24.43
C SER A 45 -23.19 15.50 -25.41
N GLU A 46 -23.14 16.61 -26.17
CA GLU A 46 -22.10 16.90 -27.16
C GLU A 46 -21.07 17.85 -26.55
N TYR A 47 -19.77 17.54 -26.76
CA TYR A 47 -18.64 18.33 -26.28
C TYR A 47 -17.67 18.66 -27.40
N TRP A 48 -17.06 19.83 -27.31
CA TRP A 48 -16.08 20.33 -28.24
C TRP A 48 -14.75 20.56 -27.51
N ALA A 49 -13.64 20.43 -28.21
CA ALA A 49 -12.33 20.65 -27.62
C ALA A 49 -11.30 21.17 -28.61
N VAL A 50 -10.30 21.87 -28.09
CA VAL A 50 -9.06 22.21 -28.80
C VAL A 50 -7.86 21.88 -27.92
N LEU A 51 -6.72 21.61 -28.56
CA LEU A 51 -5.45 21.46 -27.89
C LEU A 51 -4.70 22.78 -28.02
N VAL A 52 -4.19 23.29 -26.91
CA VAL A 52 -3.49 24.56 -26.85
C VAL A 52 -2.13 24.41 -26.18
N ARG A 53 -1.14 25.15 -26.65
CA ARG A 53 0.17 25.27 -26.01
C ARG A 53 0.31 26.66 -25.41
N PRO A 54 0.70 26.81 -24.14
CA PRO A 54 0.88 28.11 -23.53
C PRO A 54 2.04 28.88 -24.22
N THR A 55 1.95 30.21 -24.21
CA THR A 55 3.11 31.06 -24.47
C THR A 55 4.10 30.97 -23.34
N ASP A 56 5.33 31.46 -23.52
CA ASP A 56 6.35 31.45 -22.47
C ASP A 56 5.88 32.21 -21.23
N GLU A 57 5.11 33.29 -21.39
CA GLU A 57 4.51 34.04 -20.30
C GLU A 57 3.46 33.21 -19.53
N PHE A 58 2.55 32.52 -20.23
CA PHE A 58 1.51 31.71 -19.60
C PHE A 58 2.04 30.38 -19.07
N SER A 59 3.10 29.85 -19.65
CA SER A 59 3.74 28.61 -19.18
C SER A 59 4.20 28.72 -17.74
N VAL A 60 4.66 29.89 -17.31
CA VAL A 60 5.05 30.17 -15.92
C VAL A 60 3.87 30.06 -14.96
N TYR A 61 2.66 30.48 -15.37
CA TYR A 61 1.48 30.43 -14.49
C TYR A 61 0.87 29.04 -14.35
N ILE A 62 1.01 28.16 -15.33
CA ILE A 62 0.45 26.80 -15.32
C ILE A 62 1.52 25.72 -15.22
N ASN A 63 2.79 26.11 -15.08
CA ASN A 63 3.96 25.24 -14.94
C ASN A 63 4.02 24.12 -15.99
N THR A 64 3.71 24.43 -17.21
CA THR A 64 3.87 23.51 -18.32
C THR A 64 4.15 24.25 -19.62
N ASP A 65 5.07 23.74 -20.39
CA ASP A 65 5.36 24.13 -21.77
C ASP A 65 4.69 23.19 -22.79
N ARG A 66 3.97 22.17 -22.25
CA ARG A 66 3.28 21.14 -23.03
C ARG A 66 1.91 21.61 -23.49
N GLU A 67 1.34 20.82 -24.36
CA GLU A 67 -0.03 21.03 -24.82
C GLU A 67 -1.05 20.66 -23.74
N VAL A 68 -2.08 21.49 -23.60
CA VAL A 68 -3.16 21.36 -22.61
C VAL A 68 -4.50 21.29 -23.34
N LEU A 69 -5.42 20.45 -22.88
CA LEU A 69 -6.74 20.30 -23.45
C LEU A 69 -7.72 21.34 -22.91
N VAL A 70 -8.43 22.03 -23.79
CA VAL A 70 -9.54 22.92 -23.48
C VAL A 70 -10.83 22.28 -23.95
N ILE A 71 -11.78 22.09 -23.04
CA ILE A 71 -13.14 21.60 -23.37
C ILE A 71 -14.15 22.75 -23.30
N PHE A 72 -15.11 22.73 -24.21
CA PHE A 72 -16.23 23.64 -24.26
C PHE A 72 -17.54 22.90 -23.97
N SER A 73 -18.32 23.44 -23.04
CA SER A 73 -19.63 22.92 -22.64
C SER A 73 -20.69 23.99 -22.85
N GLU A 74 -21.66 23.75 -23.73
CA GLU A 74 -22.78 24.65 -23.99
C GLU A 74 -23.99 24.40 -23.08
N TYR A 75 -23.84 23.56 -22.05
CA TYR A 75 -24.89 23.23 -21.09
C TYR A 75 -24.98 24.25 -19.94
N ASN A 76 -26.21 24.52 -19.49
CA ASN A 76 -26.48 25.50 -18.44
C ASN A 76 -26.15 24.96 -17.03
N THR A 77 -25.88 23.67 -16.90
CA THR A 77 -25.54 22.99 -15.64
C THR A 77 -24.37 22.05 -15.85
N PHE A 78 -23.44 22.06 -14.91
CA PHE A 78 -22.31 21.14 -14.88
C PHE A 78 -22.77 19.73 -14.57
N GLU A 79 -22.28 18.76 -15.33
CA GLU A 79 -22.47 17.33 -15.10
C GLU A 79 -21.14 16.58 -15.17
N ILE A 80 -21.06 15.44 -14.45
CA ILE A 80 -19.84 14.60 -14.40
C ILE A 80 -19.39 14.16 -15.81
N ARG A 81 -20.33 13.97 -16.75
CA ARG A 81 -20.06 13.67 -18.16
C ARG A 81 -19.13 14.68 -18.83
N THR A 82 -19.14 15.93 -18.37
CA THR A 82 -18.19 16.97 -18.84
C THR A 82 -16.74 16.59 -18.53
N LEU A 83 -16.51 15.89 -17.44
CA LEU A 83 -15.19 15.41 -17.05
C LEU A 83 -14.79 14.13 -17.78
N GLU A 84 -15.73 13.25 -18.08
CA GLU A 84 -15.53 12.05 -18.90
C GLU A 84 -15.08 12.44 -20.32
N ALA A 85 -15.54 13.59 -20.82
CA ALA A 85 -15.14 14.11 -22.12
C ALA A 85 -13.61 14.29 -22.24
N TYR A 86 -12.91 14.64 -21.16
CA TYR A 86 -11.44 14.73 -21.21
C TYR A 86 -10.79 13.40 -21.55
N GLU A 87 -11.24 12.31 -20.95
CA GLU A 87 -10.66 11.00 -21.16
C GLU A 87 -10.93 10.52 -22.61
N GLU A 88 -12.12 10.77 -23.12
CA GLU A 88 -12.44 10.44 -24.52
C GLU A 88 -11.58 11.23 -25.51
N PHE A 89 -11.39 12.55 -25.30
CA PHE A 89 -10.49 13.33 -26.15
C PHE A 89 -9.03 12.88 -26.00
N TYR A 90 -8.57 12.49 -24.79
CA TYR A 90 -7.23 11.96 -24.59
C TYR A 90 -7.02 10.61 -25.29
N ASN A 91 -8.05 9.78 -25.41
CA ASN A 91 -8.00 8.52 -26.15
C ASN A 91 -7.78 8.72 -27.66
N LEU A 92 -8.20 9.89 -28.20
CA LEU A 92 -7.96 10.27 -29.59
C LEU A 92 -6.54 10.83 -29.84
N LEU A 93 -5.73 10.95 -28.81
CA LEU A 93 -4.42 11.60 -28.86
C LEU A 93 -3.30 10.58 -28.64
N GLU A 94 -2.48 10.36 -29.65
CA GLU A 94 -1.29 9.49 -29.58
C GLU A 94 -0.04 10.20 -29.03
N SER A 95 -0.14 11.51 -28.74
CA SER A 95 1.02 12.35 -28.45
C SER A 95 1.47 12.29 -26.99
N LYS A 96 2.78 12.05 -26.77
CA LYS A 96 3.45 12.16 -25.47
C LYS A 96 3.68 13.62 -25.00
N ARG A 97 3.28 14.61 -25.80
CA ARG A 97 3.53 16.05 -25.53
C ARG A 97 2.43 16.73 -24.73
N ILE A 98 1.41 15.99 -24.30
CA ILE A 98 0.23 16.53 -23.63
C ILE A 98 0.46 16.48 -22.12
N ASP A 99 0.14 17.59 -21.45
CA ASP A 99 0.04 17.64 -20.00
C ASP A 99 -1.42 17.36 -19.58
N LYS A 100 -1.63 16.22 -18.95
CA LYS A 100 -2.95 15.81 -18.46
C LYS A 100 -3.25 16.34 -17.05
N SER A 101 -2.26 16.94 -16.38
CA SER A 101 -2.40 17.44 -15.01
C SER A 101 -3.18 18.75 -14.93
N VAL A 102 -3.22 19.52 -16.01
CA VAL A 102 -3.95 20.79 -16.12
C VAL A 102 -4.97 20.69 -17.24
N ARG A 103 -6.18 21.16 -16.99
CA ARG A 103 -7.33 21.08 -17.92
C ARG A 103 -8.10 22.41 -17.87
N PHE A 104 -8.49 22.92 -19.03
CA PHE A 104 -9.34 24.11 -19.09
C PHE A 104 -10.77 23.71 -19.43
N LEU A 105 -11.74 24.29 -18.73
CA LEU A 105 -13.15 24.09 -19.00
C LEU A 105 -13.83 25.44 -19.22
N ILE A 106 -14.35 25.67 -20.44
CA ILE A 106 -15.14 26.84 -20.76
C ILE A 106 -16.61 26.42 -20.85
N SER A 107 -17.44 26.97 -19.97
CA SER A 107 -18.82 26.51 -19.80
C SER A 107 -19.83 27.65 -19.94
N LYS A 108 -21.03 27.28 -20.30
CA LYS A 108 -22.19 28.18 -20.26
C LYS A 108 -22.82 28.25 -18.85
N ASP A 109 -22.51 27.29 -17.98
CA ASP A 109 -22.96 27.29 -16.60
C ASP A 109 -22.31 28.45 -15.81
N ILE A 110 -23.13 29.39 -15.34
CA ILE A 110 -22.66 30.55 -14.58
C ILE A 110 -22.05 30.20 -13.22
N ARG A 111 -22.37 29.01 -12.68
CA ARG A 111 -21.85 28.49 -11.42
C ARG A 111 -20.76 27.45 -11.60
N ILE A 112 -20.16 27.40 -12.77
CA ILE A 112 -19.17 26.34 -13.12
C ILE A 112 -18.01 26.29 -12.13
N GLU A 113 -17.51 27.46 -11.65
CA GLU A 113 -16.40 27.53 -10.71
C GLU A 113 -16.76 26.84 -9.37
N ASP A 114 -17.96 27.11 -8.83
CA ASP A 114 -18.41 26.47 -7.58
C ASP A 114 -18.72 25.00 -7.75
N SER A 115 -19.34 24.62 -8.87
CA SER A 115 -19.68 23.23 -9.18
C SER A 115 -18.42 22.37 -9.34
N VAL A 116 -17.42 22.86 -10.06
CA VAL A 116 -16.14 22.17 -10.22
C VAL A 116 -15.39 22.12 -8.90
N ARG A 117 -15.36 23.21 -8.11
CA ARG A 117 -14.73 23.21 -6.78
C ARG A 117 -15.36 22.16 -5.88
N HIS A 118 -16.68 22.14 -5.77
CA HIS A 118 -17.40 21.14 -4.96
C HIS A 118 -17.08 19.71 -5.39
N TYR A 119 -16.99 19.44 -6.69
CA TYR A 119 -16.58 18.15 -7.21
C TYR A 119 -15.14 17.79 -6.83
N LEU A 120 -14.20 18.74 -6.99
CA LEU A 120 -12.78 18.54 -6.68
C LEU A 120 -12.52 18.36 -5.18
N ASP A 121 -13.32 18.97 -4.31
CA ASP A 121 -13.25 18.76 -2.86
C ASP A 121 -13.59 17.31 -2.48
N GLN A 122 -14.52 16.71 -3.21
CA GLN A 122 -14.88 15.29 -3.04
C GLN A 122 -13.91 14.33 -3.74
N HIS A 123 -13.19 14.81 -4.77
CA HIS A 123 -12.27 14.03 -5.59
C HIS A 123 -10.88 14.71 -5.64
N PRO A 124 -10.15 14.75 -4.53
CA PRO A 124 -8.92 15.53 -4.41
C PRO A 124 -7.77 15.06 -5.32
N GLU A 125 -7.86 13.85 -5.90
CA GLU A 125 -6.90 13.34 -6.88
C GLU A 125 -7.19 13.79 -8.32
N TYR A 126 -8.36 14.35 -8.57
CA TYR A 126 -8.68 14.71 -9.93
C TYR A 126 -7.70 15.78 -10.44
N PRO A 127 -7.32 15.77 -11.73
CA PRO A 127 -6.44 16.78 -12.30
C PRO A 127 -6.94 18.20 -12.04
N ILE A 128 -6.04 19.18 -12.16
CA ILE A 128 -6.39 20.57 -11.94
C ILE A 128 -7.28 21.02 -13.10
N ILE A 129 -8.50 21.42 -12.79
CA ILE A 129 -9.42 22.02 -13.75
C ILE A 129 -9.46 23.52 -13.51
N ILE A 130 -9.29 24.28 -14.57
CA ILE A 130 -9.43 25.73 -14.58
C ILE A 130 -10.74 26.05 -15.29
N PRO A 131 -11.85 26.18 -14.52
CA PRO A 131 -13.14 26.51 -15.09
C PRO A 131 -13.25 28.01 -15.33
N THR A 132 -13.93 28.39 -16.40
CA THR A 132 -14.38 29.75 -16.66
C THR A 132 -15.67 29.71 -17.47
N THR A 133 -16.43 30.82 -17.46
CA THR A 133 -17.60 30.92 -18.33
C THR A 133 -17.27 31.57 -19.65
N PHE A 134 -18.09 31.32 -20.68
CA PHE A 134 -17.94 32.06 -21.94
C PHE A 134 -18.02 33.59 -21.70
N ASP A 135 -18.87 34.03 -20.82
CA ASP A 135 -19.07 35.48 -20.57
C ASP A 135 -17.86 36.09 -19.84
N HIS A 136 -17.30 35.39 -18.83
CA HIS A 136 -16.09 35.84 -18.13
C HIS A 136 -14.86 35.91 -19.06
N LEU A 137 -14.82 35.09 -20.12
CA LEU A 137 -13.72 35.08 -21.09
C LEU A 137 -13.63 36.39 -21.88
N PHE A 138 -14.75 37.14 -22.01
CA PHE A 138 -14.83 38.40 -22.74
C PHE A 138 -14.94 39.64 -21.84
N GLU A 139 -14.82 39.47 -20.52
CA GLU A 139 -14.82 40.62 -19.61
C GLU A 139 -13.64 41.56 -19.88
N ARG A 140 -13.93 42.87 -19.78
CA ARG A 140 -12.89 43.91 -19.88
C ARG A 140 -12.05 43.99 -18.61
N GLY A 141 -10.75 44.28 -18.77
CA GLY A 141 -9.82 44.43 -17.64
C GLY A 141 -8.64 43.48 -17.67
N ALA A 142 -8.19 43.01 -16.51
CA ALA A 142 -7.10 42.01 -16.44
C ALA A 142 -7.47 40.71 -17.16
N ASP A 143 -6.47 40.02 -17.73
CA ASP A 143 -6.66 38.82 -18.52
C ASP A 143 -7.59 37.81 -17.81
N PRO A 144 -8.71 37.44 -18.44
CA PRO A 144 -9.70 36.55 -17.81
C PRO A 144 -9.18 35.16 -17.51
N LEU A 145 -8.33 34.58 -18.39
CA LEU A 145 -7.73 33.27 -18.19
C LEU A 145 -6.75 33.31 -17.03
N LEU A 146 -5.93 34.34 -16.92
CA LEU A 146 -5.03 34.54 -15.80
C LEU A 146 -5.78 34.64 -14.46
N ARG A 147 -6.93 35.32 -14.46
CA ARG A 147 -7.81 35.38 -13.28
C ARG A 147 -8.37 34.02 -12.91
N ALA A 148 -8.84 33.25 -13.90
CA ALA A 148 -9.34 31.90 -13.68
C ALA A 148 -8.23 30.97 -13.15
N ILE A 149 -7.02 31.06 -13.70
CA ILE A 149 -5.85 30.33 -13.21
C ILE A 149 -5.59 30.67 -11.74
N ARG A 150 -5.44 31.94 -11.39
CA ARG A 150 -5.16 32.35 -10.02
C ARG A 150 -6.23 31.92 -9.02
N ARG A 151 -7.51 31.97 -9.38
CA ARG A 151 -8.62 31.54 -8.52
C ARG A 151 -8.70 30.05 -8.27
N ASN A 152 -8.44 29.23 -9.31
CA ASN A 152 -8.74 27.81 -9.25
C ASN A 152 -7.49 26.96 -9.04
N TYR A 153 -6.30 27.50 -9.29
CA TYR A 153 -5.05 26.78 -9.27
C TYR A 153 -4.33 26.87 -7.91
N LEU A 154 -4.31 28.05 -7.31
CA LEU A 154 -3.49 28.32 -6.12
C LEU A 154 -4.18 27.99 -4.78
N ILE A 155 -5.48 27.74 -4.78
CA ILE A 155 -6.28 27.56 -3.55
C ILE A 155 -6.34 26.10 -3.13
N ARG A 156 -6.22 25.17 -4.08
CA ARG A 156 -6.39 23.75 -3.83
C ARG A 156 -5.17 23.16 -3.12
N ASP A 157 -5.43 22.42 -2.02
CA ASP A 157 -4.38 21.71 -1.30
C ASP A 157 -4.08 20.36 -1.96
N LEU A 158 -3.04 20.31 -2.80
CA LEU A 158 -2.60 19.09 -3.51
C LEU A 158 -1.80 18.13 -2.63
N PHE A 159 -1.41 18.55 -1.43
CA PHE A 159 -0.73 17.72 -0.47
C PHE A 159 -1.68 16.99 0.50
N ALA A 160 -2.90 17.49 0.71
CA ALA A 160 -3.85 17.01 1.73
C ALA A 160 -4.30 15.55 1.56
N TYR A 161 -4.04 14.96 0.41
CA TYR A 161 -4.57 13.64 0.06
C TYR A 161 -3.98 12.53 0.93
N GLN A 162 -4.86 11.76 1.58
CA GLN A 162 -4.49 10.72 2.54
C GLN A 162 -4.77 9.28 2.05
N ASN A 163 -5.56 9.14 1.00
CA ASN A 163 -5.89 7.84 0.39
C ASN A 163 -4.81 7.39 -0.60
N PRO A 164 -4.81 6.13 -1.03
CA PRO A 164 -3.89 5.65 -2.05
C PRO A 164 -4.08 6.40 -3.38
N LEU A 165 -2.98 6.83 -4.00
CA LEU A 165 -2.96 7.67 -5.20
C LEU A 165 -3.33 6.87 -6.45
N ARG A 166 -4.38 7.31 -7.14
CA ARG A 166 -4.84 6.68 -8.40
C ARG A 166 -4.27 7.35 -9.64
N GLU A 167 -3.96 8.65 -9.56
CA GLU A 167 -3.50 9.44 -10.69
C GLU A 167 -1.97 9.52 -10.77
N GLU A 168 -1.43 9.48 -11.99
CA GLU A 168 0.02 9.56 -12.25
C GLU A 168 0.61 10.90 -11.80
N THR A 169 -0.16 11.97 -11.92
CA THR A 169 0.26 13.34 -11.58
C THR A 169 0.75 13.49 -10.14
N PHE A 170 0.23 12.67 -9.23
CA PHE A 170 0.54 12.73 -7.80
C PHE A 170 1.48 11.62 -7.33
N PHE A 171 1.92 10.73 -8.25
CA PHE A 171 2.73 9.55 -7.95
C PHE A 171 4.20 9.79 -8.33
N PHE A 172 5.07 9.93 -7.35
CA PHE A 172 6.49 10.28 -7.50
C PHE A 172 7.42 9.15 -7.05
N GLY A 173 8.60 9.09 -7.65
CA GLY A 173 9.78 8.37 -7.16
C GLY A 173 9.72 6.86 -7.15
N ARG A 174 8.77 6.22 -7.85
CA ARG A 174 8.61 4.75 -7.79
C ARG A 174 8.38 4.09 -9.13
N GLN A 175 8.73 4.80 -10.18
CA GLN A 175 8.55 4.31 -11.54
C GLN A 175 9.36 3.03 -11.80
N GLU A 176 10.58 2.94 -11.26
CA GLU A 176 11.45 1.77 -11.40
C GLU A 176 10.84 0.52 -10.73
N VAL A 177 10.29 0.69 -9.51
CA VAL A 177 9.63 -0.41 -8.79
C VAL A 177 8.43 -0.93 -9.58
N VAL A 178 7.59 -0.02 -10.07
CA VAL A 178 6.40 -0.37 -10.86
C VAL A 178 6.80 -1.06 -12.16
N ASN A 179 7.76 -0.51 -12.90
CA ASN A 179 8.24 -1.10 -14.15
C ASN A 179 8.86 -2.47 -13.90
N SER A 180 9.67 -2.63 -12.83
CA SER A 180 10.26 -3.92 -12.49
C SER A 180 9.22 -5.01 -12.19
N VAL A 181 8.14 -4.68 -11.47
CA VAL A 181 7.03 -5.63 -11.23
C VAL A 181 6.38 -6.03 -12.54
N LEU A 182 6.13 -5.08 -13.45
CA LEU A 182 5.53 -5.33 -14.76
C LEU A 182 6.43 -6.15 -15.69
N ASP A 183 7.75 -5.88 -15.70
CA ASP A 183 8.73 -6.64 -16.48
C ASP A 183 8.84 -8.09 -15.98
N MET A 184 8.89 -8.29 -14.67
CA MET A 184 8.86 -9.61 -14.06
C MET A 184 7.59 -10.36 -14.43
N ALA A 185 6.43 -9.73 -14.29
CA ALA A 185 5.14 -10.32 -14.64
C ALA A 185 5.07 -10.69 -16.13
N LYS A 186 5.55 -9.84 -17.02
CA LYS A 186 5.63 -10.11 -18.47
C LYS A 186 6.51 -11.31 -18.77
N SER A 187 7.54 -11.55 -17.97
CA SER A 187 8.46 -12.70 -18.08
C SER A 187 7.96 -13.95 -17.33
N GLY A 188 6.72 -13.95 -16.82
CA GLY A 188 6.16 -15.06 -16.04
C GLY A 188 6.80 -15.24 -14.66
N GLN A 189 7.51 -14.23 -14.16
CA GLN A 189 8.15 -14.26 -12.83
C GLN A 189 7.24 -13.65 -11.77
N ASN A 190 7.39 -14.14 -10.54
CA ASN A 190 6.62 -13.70 -9.39
C ASN A 190 7.40 -12.69 -8.54
N SER A 191 6.70 -11.74 -7.92
CA SER A 191 7.31 -10.70 -7.10
C SER A 191 6.57 -10.52 -5.77
N GLY A 192 7.29 -10.03 -4.76
CA GLY A 192 6.74 -9.57 -3.49
C GLY A 192 7.20 -8.16 -3.19
N LEU A 193 6.27 -7.26 -2.82
CA LEU A 193 6.57 -5.88 -2.46
C LEU A 193 6.03 -5.56 -1.08
N PHE A 194 6.92 -5.28 -0.14
CA PHE A 194 6.60 -5.12 1.27
C PHE A 194 6.93 -3.70 1.76
N GLY A 195 6.28 -3.30 2.85
CA GLY A 195 6.52 -1.99 3.45
C GLY A 195 5.48 -1.62 4.51
N LEU A 196 5.80 -0.65 5.34
CA LEU A 196 4.92 -0.18 6.41
C LEU A 196 3.60 0.39 5.87
N ARG A 197 2.63 0.56 6.77
CA ARG A 197 1.40 1.30 6.47
C ARG A 197 1.72 2.72 5.99
N LYS A 198 0.91 3.24 5.06
CA LYS A 198 1.09 4.58 4.44
C LYS A 198 2.40 4.75 3.65
N SER A 199 3.18 3.70 3.45
CA SER A 199 4.37 3.75 2.59
C SER A 199 4.04 3.88 1.10
N GLY A 200 2.78 3.67 0.68
CA GLY A 200 2.29 3.83 -0.69
C GLY A 200 2.23 2.54 -1.51
N LYS A 201 2.12 1.37 -0.87
CA LYS A 201 1.93 0.07 -1.53
C LYS A 201 0.75 0.06 -2.49
N THR A 202 -0.44 0.41 -2.00
CA THR A 202 -1.68 0.43 -2.82
C THR A 202 -1.60 1.47 -3.94
N SER A 203 -0.89 2.60 -3.73
CA SER A 203 -0.61 3.56 -4.82
C SER A 203 0.27 2.95 -5.92
N ALA A 204 1.23 2.10 -5.56
CA ALA A 204 2.03 1.36 -6.53
C ALA A 204 1.19 0.34 -7.31
N ILE A 205 0.21 -0.33 -6.65
CA ILE A 205 -0.74 -1.22 -7.33
C ILE A 205 -1.56 -0.45 -8.37
N TYR A 206 -2.08 0.73 -8.05
CA TYR A 206 -2.79 1.55 -9.03
C TYR A 206 -1.88 2.00 -10.19
N ALA A 207 -0.61 2.32 -9.91
CA ALA A 207 0.35 2.62 -10.97
C ALA A 207 0.64 1.42 -11.87
N ILE A 208 0.74 0.20 -11.30
CA ILE A 208 0.84 -1.06 -12.05
C ILE A 208 -0.38 -1.24 -12.95
N GLN A 209 -1.60 -1.06 -12.43
CA GLN A 209 -2.84 -1.18 -13.23
C GLN A 209 -2.88 -0.20 -14.40
N ARG A 210 -2.49 1.07 -14.18
CA ARG A 210 -2.45 2.09 -15.24
C ARG A 210 -1.48 1.74 -16.35
N LYS A 211 -0.29 1.25 -16.00
CA LYS A 211 0.78 0.96 -16.96
C LYS A 211 0.67 -0.42 -17.63
N ALA A 212 -0.10 -1.34 -17.05
CA ALA A 212 -0.17 -2.74 -17.46
C ALA A 212 -0.50 -2.93 -18.95
N LYS A 213 -1.37 -2.09 -19.53
CA LYS A 213 -1.73 -2.16 -20.96
C LYS A 213 -0.50 -2.04 -21.86
N GLY A 214 0.46 -1.17 -21.52
CA GLY A 214 1.72 -0.99 -22.26
C GLY A 214 2.66 -2.21 -22.16
N PHE A 215 2.44 -3.09 -21.19
CA PHE A 215 3.19 -4.34 -20.98
C PHE A 215 2.45 -5.58 -21.50
N SER A 216 1.29 -5.40 -22.15
CA SER A 216 0.42 -6.50 -22.59
C SER A 216 0.00 -7.42 -21.43
N LEU A 217 -0.39 -6.83 -20.30
CA LEU A 217 -0.83 -7.51 -19.09
C LEU A 217 -2.25 -7.09 -18.71
N ASN A 218 -3.02 -8.06 -18.23
CA ASN A 218 -4.27 -7.85 -17.50
C ASN A 218 -3.99 -7.95 -16.01
N VAL A 219 -4.39 -6.96 -15.22
CA VAL A 219 -4.10 -6.94 -13.78
C VAL A 219 -5.37 -7.16 -12.98
N VAL A 220 -5.36 -8.20 -12.17
CA VAL A 220 -6.43 -8.54 -11.20
C VAL A 220 -5.90 -8.23 -9.82
N VAL A 221 -6.62 -7.41 -9.05
CA VAL A 221 -6.25 -7.07 -7.67
C VAL A 221 -7.20 -7.76 -6.70
N ILE A 222 -6.63 -8.51 -5.77
CA ILE A 222 -7.31 -9.20 -4.68
C ILE A 222 -6.92 -8.47 -3.38
N ASP A 223 -7.84 -7.68 -2.86
CA ASP A 223 -7.69 -7.01 -1.56
C ASP A 223 -7.99 -8.00 -0.45
N CYS A 224 -6.93 -8.56 0.15
CA CYS A 224 -7.05 -9.54 1.22
C CYS A 224 -7.58 -8.95 2.54
N GLN A 225 -7.53 -7.64 2.73
CA GLN A 225 -8.14 -6.97 3.89
C GLN A 225 -9.67 -6.96 3.81
N ASN A 226 -10.23 -7.10 2.60
CA ASN A 226 -11.68 -7.10 2.42
C ASN A 226 -12.32 -8.33 3.09
N PRO A 227 -13.32 -8.15 3.99
CA PRO A 227 -14.04 -9.26 4.61
C PRO A 227 -14.62 -10.25 3.59
N ALA A 228 -15.05 -9.77 2.43
CA ALA A 228 -15.51 -10.63 1.35
C ALA A 228 -14.40 -11.53 0.74
N VAL A 229 -13.13 -11.29 1.04
CA VAL A 229 -11.99 -12.11 0.63
C VAL A 229 -11.52 -13.00 1.77
N HIS A 230 -11.08 -12.42 2.90
CA HIS A 230 -10.49 -13.20 3.98
C HIS A 230 -11.48 -14.09 4.76
N SER A 231 -12.79 -13.88 4.66
CA SER A 231 -13.77 -14.78 5.27
C SER A 231 -13.99 -16.07 4.48
N ARG A 232 -13.57 -16.11 3.19
CA ARG A 232 -13.66 -17.31 2.35
C ARG A 232 -12.61 -18.33 2.73
N LYS A 233 -12.99 -19.60 2.73
CA LYS A 233 -12.04 -20.70 2.75
C LYS A 233 -11.25 -20.76 1.44
N TYR A 234 -10.14 -21.49 1.41
CA TYR A 234 -9.23 -21.51 0.26
C TYR A 234 -9.92 -21.86 -1.07
N GLY A 235 -10.81 -22.87 -1.10
CA GLY A 235 -11.54 -23.25 -2.33
C GLY A 235 -12.51 -22.16 -2.81
N GLU A 236 -13.20 -21.49 -1.89
CA GLU A 236 -14.09 -20.37 -2.22
C GLU A 236 -13.31 -19.14 -2.73
N LEU A 237 -12.11 -18.90 -2.17
CA LEU A 237 -11.23 -17.83 -2.63
C LEU A 237 -10.69 -18.13 -4.02
N LEU A 238 -10.31 -19.36 -4.33
CA LEU A 238 -9.91 -19.78 -5.67
C LEU A 238 -11.04 -19.55 -6.69
N GLY A 239 -12.28 -19.91 -6.35
CA GLY A 239 -13.46 -19.64 -7.18
C GLY A 239 -13.71 -18.15 -7.38
N PHE A 240 -13.51 -17.34 -6.36
CA PHE A 240 -13.59 -15.88 -6.44
C PHE A 240 -12.52 -15.31 -7.39
N ILE A 241 -11.28 -15.78 -7.30
CA ILE A 241 -10.18 -15.37 -8.20
C ILE A 241 -10.52 -15.68 -9.65
N LEU A 242 -11.05 -16.88 -9.96
CA LEU A 242 -11.51 -17.21 -11.31
C LEU A 242 -12.55 -16.21 -11.82
N SER A 243 -13.50 -15.81 -10.98
CA SER A 243 -14.50 -14.80 -11.32
C SER A 243 -13.91 -13.44 -11.65
N GLU A 244 -12.95 -12.97 -10.85
CA GLU A 244 -12.31 -11.67 -11.05
C GLU A 244 -11.37 -11.70 -12.28
N VAL A 245 -10.63 -12.79 -12.51
CA VAL A 245 -9.83 -12.97 -13.74
C VAL A 245 -10.74 -12.89 -14.98
N ARG A 246 -11.87 -13.62 -15.00
CA ARG A 246 -12.83 -13.54 -16.12
C ARG A 246 -13.30 -12.13 -16.41
N LYS A 247 -13.65 -11.39 -15.35
CA LYS A 247 -14.11 -10.00 -15.46
C LYS A 247 -13.06 -9.10 -16.11
N VAL A 248 -11.80 -9.20 -15.65
CA VAL A 248 -10.70 -8.33 -16.13
C VAL A 248 -10.33 -8.66 -17.58
N VAL A 249 -10.41 -9.91 -17.99
CA VAL A 249 -10.15 -10.31 -19.38
C VAL A 249 -11.35 -10.12 -20.32
N GLY A 250 -12.40 -9.46 -19.86
CA GLY A 250 -13.58 -9.12 -20.68
C GLY A 250 -14.59 -10.26 -20.88
N LEU A 251 -14.49 -11.35 -20.13
CA LEU A 251 -15.44 -12.45 -20.15
C LEU A 251 -16.58 -12.22 -19.14
N LYS A 252 -17.77 -12.79 -19.41
CA LYS A 252 -18.92 -12.69 -18.49
C LYS A 252 -18.53 -13.25 -17.10
N LYS A 253 -18.83 -12.47 -16.03
CA LYS A 253 -18.63 -12.92 -14.66
C LYS A 253 -19.51 -14.12 -14.34
N ILE A 254 -18.92 -15.17 -13.77
CA ILE A 254 -19.61 -16.40 -13.36
C ILE A 254 -19.11 -16.74 -11.94
N THR A 255 -20.00 -17.24 -11.10
CA THR A 255 -19.63 -17.79 -9.80
C THR A 255 -19.20 -19.24 -9.98
N PHE A 256 -18.07 -19.61 -9.39
CA PHE A 256 -17.53 -20.95 -9.45
C PHE A 256 -17.73 -21.69 -8.12
N SER A 257 -18.14 -22.92 -8.20
CA SER A 257 -18.12 -23.91 -7.11
C SER A 257 -17.12 -24.99 -7.50
N LEU A 258 -16.04 -25.14 -6.75
CA LEU A 258 -14.92 -26.00 -7.11
C LEU A 258 -14.96 -27.39 -6.43
N GLY A 259 -16.02 -27.68 -5.67
CA GLY A 259 -16.11 -28.92 -4.89
C GLY A 259 -15.76 -28.72 -3.42
N SER A 260 -15.56 -29.81 -2.69
CA SER A 260 -15.26 -29.82 -1.25
C SER A 260 -13.97 -30.54 -0.90
N ASP A 261 -13.52 -31.47 -1.72
CA ASP A 261 -12.26 -32.18 -1.56
C ASP A 261 -11.08 -31.37 -2.17
N PRO A 262 -9.90 -31.35 -1.54
CA PRO A 262 -8.73 -30.64 -2.07
C PRO A 262 -8.31 -31.03 -3.48
N ALA A 263 -8.44 -32.30 -3.85
CA ALA A 263 -8.10 -32.80 -5.19
C ALA A 263 -9.10 -32.28 -6.22
N GLU A 264 -10.41 -32.39 -5.96
CA GLU A 264 -11.48 -31.87 -6.82
C GLU A 264 -11.34 -30.36 -7.01
N ILE A 265 -11.05 -29.61 -5.93
CA ILE A 265 -10.84 -28.17 -5.98
C ILE A 265 -9.67 -27.82 -6.89
N SER A 266 -8.55 -28.54 -6.78
CA SER A 266 -7.36 -28.33 -7.60
C SER A 266 -7.65 -28.57 -9.08
N GLU A 267 -8.22 -29.72 -9.42
CA GLU A 267 -8.56 -30.10 -10.80
C GLU A 267 -9.57 -29.12 -11.42
N SER A 268 -10.62 -28.76 -10.68
CA SER A 268 -11.63 -27.80 -11.13
C SER A 268 -11.03 -26.41 -11.35
N PHE A 269 -10.16 -25.96 -10.46
CA PHE A 269 -9.46 -24.69 -10.61
C PHE A 269 -8.59 -24.69 -11.87
N PHE A 270 -7.80 -25.74 -12.10
CA PHE A 270 -6.94 -25.86 -13.28
C PHE A 270 -7.75 -25.85 -14.57
N LEU A 271 -8.81 -26.65 -14.64
CA LEU A 271 -9.71 -26.71 -15.80
C LEU A 271 -10.30 -25.33 -16.12
N HIS A 272 -10.86 -24.66 -15.12
CA HIS A 272 -11.50 -23.36 -15.33
C HIS A 272 -10.50 -22.26 -15.67
N MET A 273 -9.34 -22.24 -15.04
CA MET A 273 -8.29 -21.26 -15.32
C MET A 273 -7.74 -21.45 -16.74
N ASN A 274 -7.48 -22.72 -17.17
CA ASN A 274 -7.05 -23.04 -18.53
C ASN A 274 -8.07 -22.56 -19.58
N ASN A 275 -9.38 -22.75 -19.31
CA ASN A 275 -10.45 -22.24 -20.17
C ASN A 275 -10.45 -20.71 -20.28
N ILE A 276 -10.10 -19.99 -19.21
CA ILE A 276 -10.01 -18.54 -19.26
C ILE A 276 -8.79 -18.12 -20.08
N ILE A 277 -7.62 -18.69 -19.78
CA ILE A 277 -6.34 -18.27 -20.35
C ILE A 277 -6.19 -18.64 -21.81
N SER A 278 -6.77 -19.74 -22.27
CA SER A 278 -6.78 -20.11 -23.68
C SER A 278 -7.43 -19.06 -24.58
N ASN A 279 -8.36 -18.26 -24.02
CA ASN A 279 -9.07 -17.21 -24.73
C ASN A 279 -8.43 -15.80 -24.58
N VAL A 280 -7.27 -15.72 -23.88
CA VAL A 280 -6.63 -14.42 -23.60
C VAL A 280 -5.28 -14.34 -24.31
N LYS A 281 -5.07 -13.23 -25.04
CA LYS A 281 -3.80 -12.95 -25.74
C LYS A 281 -2.72 -12.43 -24.78
N ASN A 282 -3.12 -11.58 -23.85
CA ASN A 282 -2.21 -10.91 -22.91
C ASN A 282 -2.02 -11.78 -21.66
N GLY A 283 -0.86 -11.64 -21.00
CA GLY A 283 -0.63 -12.25 -19.69
C GLY A 283 -1.60 -11.73 -18.61
N VAL A 284 -1.70 -12.44 -17.52
CA VAL A 284 -2.49 -12.06 -16.33
C VAL A 284 -1.58 -11.95 -15.11
N LEU A 285 -1.54 -10.77 -14.52
CA LEU A 285 -0.90 -10.52 -13.22
C LEU A 285 -1.98 -10.51 -12.14
N ILE A 286 -1.89 -11.43 -11.19
CA ILE A 286 -2.76 -11.44 -10.00
C ILE A 286 -1.99 -10.80 -8.86
N VAL A 287 -2.50 -9.68 -8.36
CA VAL A 287 -1.92 -8.92 -7.25
C VAL A 287 -2.72 -9.22 -5.99
N PHE A 288 -2.04 -9.70 -4.95
CA PHE A 288 -2.60 -9.88 -3.61
C PHE A 288 -2.15 -8.69 -2.75
N ASP A 289 -3.08 -7.81 -2.38
CA ASP A 289 -2.80 -6.70 -1.46
C ASP A 289 -3.13 -7.09 -0.02
N GLU A 290 -2.33 -6.58 0.95
CA GLU A 290 -2.45 -6.85 2.38
C GLU A 290 -2.52 -8.37 2.68
N VAL A 291 -1.57 -9.14 2.10
CA VAL A 291 -1.52 -10.61 2.15
C VAL A 291 -1.50 -11.19 3.57
N GLU A 292 -1.09 -10.43 4.57
CA GLU A 292 -1.13 -10.80 5.97
C GLU A 292 -2.52 -11.22 6.46
N ASN A 293 -3.59 -10.77 5.81
CA ASN A 293 -4.96 -11.12 6.15
C ASN A 293 -5.36 -12.55 5.73
N ILE A 294 -4.55 -13.21 4.88
CA ILE A 294 -4.66 -14.63 4.51
C ILE A 294 -3.39 -15.41 4.82
N SER A 295 -2.55 -14.88 5.71
CA SER A 295 -1.30 -15.51 6.15
C SER A 295 -1.41 -16.06 7.57
N PRO A 296 -0.62 -17.08 7.92
CA PRO A 296 -0.62 -17.64 9.28
C PRO A 296 -0.28 -16.58 10.32
N LYS A 297 -0.79 -16.74 11.52
CA LYS A 297 -0.60 -15.89 12.71
C LYS A 297 -1.27 -14.52 12.64
N THR A 298 -1.24 -13.82 11.50
CA THR A 298 -1.71 -12.44 11.35
C THR A 298 -3.09 -12.31 10.74
N ALA A 299 -3.59 -13.36 10.06
CA ALA A 299 -4.88 -13.34 9.38
C ALA A 299 -6.05 -12.95 10.30
N ALA A 300 -6.99 -12.18 9.76
CA ALA A 300 -8.20 -11.77 10.47
C ALA A 300 -9.11 -12.98 10.77
N SER A 301 -9.26 -13.91 9.83
CA SER A 301 -10.09 -15.11 9.97
C SER A 301 -9.30 -16.28 10.56
N ALA A 302 -9.95 -17.05 11.45
CA ALA A 302 -9.29 -18.13 12.19
C ALA A 302 -8.72 -19.25 11.29
N HIS A 303 -9.45 -19.63 10.22
CA HIS A 303 -9.02 -20.70 9.32
C HIS A 303 -7.73 -20.37 8.55
N TRP A 304 -7.52 -19.10 8.17
CA TRP A 304 -6.23 -18.65 7.62
C TRP A 304 -5.14 -18.56 8.69
N ARG A 305 -5.51 -18.10 9.91
CA ARG A 305 -4.55 -17.92 11.01
C ARG A 305 -3.93 -19.23 11.46
N ILE A 306 -4.70 -20.32 11.43
CA ILE A 306 -4.23 -21.67 11.75
C ILE A 306 -3.23 -22.15 10.69
N GLY A 307 -3.37 -21.75 9.44
CA GLY A 307 -2.41 -21.97 8.36
C GLY A 307 -2.76 -23.10 7.39
N ASP A 308 -3.74 -23.95 7.68
CA ASP A 308 -4.11 -25.07 6.80
C ASP A 308 -4.68 -24.56 5.47
N ASP A 309 -5.58 -23.58 5.51
CA ASP A 309 -6.12 -22.95 4.30
C ASP A 309 -5.03 -22.21 3.51
N THR A 310 -4.06 -21.60 4.20
CA THR A 310 -2.91 -20.94 3.57
C THR A 310 -2.06 -21.93 2.77
N LEU A 311 -1.77 -23.08 3.36
CA LEU A 311 -0.96 -24.12 2.70
C LEU A 311 -1.64 -24.62 1.43
N LEU A 312 -2.90 -25.06 1.53
CA LEU A 312 -3.66 -25.59 0.39
C LEU A 312 -3.85 -24.54 -0.71
N PHE A 313 -4.18 -23.33 -0.34
CA PHE A 313 -4.34 -22.22 -1.28
C PHE A 313 -3.07 -22.00 -2.12
N TRP A 314 -1.95 -21.79 -1.46
CA TRP A 314 -0.70 -21.50 -2.14
C TRP A 314 -0.09 -22.71 -2.86
N GLN A 315 -0.34 -23.94 -2.38
CA GLN A 315 0.04 -25.16 -3.09
C GLN A 315 -0.67 -25.24 -4.45
N ILE A 316 -1.99 -24.99 -4.49
CA ILE A 316 -2.78 -25.03 -5.72
C ILE A 316 -2.33 -23.90 -6.68
N ILE A 317 -2.19 -22.66 -6.20
CA ILE A 317 -1.74 -21.55 -7.02
C ILE A 317 -0.35 -21.80 -7.60
N ARG A 318 0.60 -22.22 -6.76
CA ARG A 318 1.98 -22.52 -7.20
C ARG A 318 2.01 -23.67 -8.22
N SER A 319 1.31 -24.77 -7.94
CA SER A 319 1.25 -25.92 -8.84
C SER A 319 0.70 -25.51 -10.20
N TYR A 320 -0.38 -24.74 -10.24
CA TYR A 320 -0.95 -24.24 -11.47
C TYR A 320 0.04 -23.37 -12.26
N ILE A 321 0.69 -22.41 -11.60
CA ILE A 321 1.66 -21.52 -12.26
C ILE A 321 2.84 -22.30 -12.83
N GLN A 322 3.33 -23.31 -12.13
CA GLN A 322 4.49 -24.09 -12.55
C GLN A 322 4.18 -25.10 -13.67
N SER A 323 3.01 -25.75 -13.63
CA SER A 323 2.69 -26.85 -14.56
C SER A 323 1.86 -26.43 -15.76
N GLU A 324 0.91 -25.50 -15.60
CA GLU A 324 -0.15 -25.28 -16.58
C GLU A 324 -0.14 -23.89 -17.22
N SER A 325 0.34 -22.86 -16.50
CA SER A 325 0.16 -21.46 -16.92
C SER A 325 0.95 -21.06 -18.17
N GLN A 326 1.95 -21.84 -18.57
CA GLN A 326 2.85 -21.56 -19.71
C GLN A 326 3.46 -20.12 -19.65
N GLY A 327 3.70 -19.61 -18.46
CA GLY A 327 4.19 -18.25 -18.25
C GLY A 327 3.17 -17.12 -18.46
N LYS A 328 1.90 -17.49 -18.74
CA LYS A 328 0.82 -16.48 -18.93
C LYS A 328 0.25 -15.92 -17.61
N ILE A 329 0.48 -16.59 -16.49
CA ILE A 329 0.08 -16.10 -15.18
C ILE A 329 1.31 -15.85 -14.32
N SER A 330 1.32 -14.71 -13.67
CA SER A 330 2.25 -14.34 -12.62
C SER A 330 1.48 -13.78 -11.41
N ILE A 331 2.11 -13.83 -10.25
CA ILE A 331 1.57 -13.25 -9.03
C ILE A 331 2.50 -12.17 -8.48
N SER A 332 1.90 -11.17 -7.86
CA SER A 332 2.62 -10.18 -7.08
C SER A 332 1.97 -10.04 -5.70
N ILE A 333 2.77 -10.18 -4.66
CA ILE A 333 2.32 -10.20 -3.27
C ILE A 333 2.70 -8.89 -2.61
N PHE A 334 1.70 -8.17 -2.09
CA PHE A 334 1.88 -6.93 -1.37
C PHE A 334 1.46 -7.11 0.09
N GLY A 335 2.27 -6.61 0.99
CA GLY A 335 2.00 -6.70 2.43
C GLY A 335 2.96 -5.88 3.26
N THR A 336 2.84 -5.99 4.56
CA THR A 336 3.75 -5.32 5.49
C THR A 336 4.99 -6.19 5.70
N ASN A 337 4.81 -7.48 6.01
CA ASN A 337 5.91 -8.38 6.37
C ASN A 337 6.06 -9.51 5.33
N PRO A 338 7.28 -9.83 4.90
CA PRO A 338 7.55 -10.87 3.91
C PRO A 338 7.50 -12.30 4.47
N TYR A 339 7.06 -12.54 5.69
CA TYR A 339 7.03 -13.86 6.36
C TYR A 339 6.56 -15.00 5.45
N ILE A 340 5.51 -14.77 4.65
CA ILE A 340 5.00 -15.79 3.72
C ILE A 340 6.02 -16.26 2.69
N LEU A 341 7.01 -15.44 2.34
CA LEU A 341 8.09 -15.77 1.40
C LEU A 341 9.37 -16.27 2.10
N GLU A 342 9.50 -16.04 3.38
CA GLU A 342 10.74 -16.28 4.15
C GLU A 342 10.65 -17.50 5.06
N ALA A 343 9.47 -17.80 5.58
CA ALA A 343 9.29 -18.96 6.43
C ALA A 343 9.43 -20.26 5.61
N PRO A 344 10.41 -21.13 5.91
CA PRO A 344 10.60 -22.38 5.15
C PRO A 344 9.46 -23.39 5.40
N LYS A 345 8.80 -23.28 6.55
CA LYS A 345 7.70 -24.14 6.97
C LYS A 345 6.55 -23.35 7.58
N ILE A 346 5.34 -23.82 7.37
CA ILE A 346 4.11 -23.42 8.04
C ILE A 346 3.53 -24.68 8.67
N ASN A 347 3.30 -24.72 10.01
CA ASN A 347 2.80 -25.87 10.74
C ASN A 347 3.60 -27.17 10.42
N ASP A 348 4.93 -27.08 10.42
CA ASP A 348 5.87 -28.17 10.07
C ASP A 348 5.77 -28.72 8.64
N VAL A 349 4.86 -28.20 7.83
CA VAL A 349 4.75 -28.51 6.40
C VAL A 349 5.58 -27.51 5.59
N ALA A 350 6.23 -27.98 4.53
CA ALA A 350 6.99 -27.11 3.64
C ALA A 350 6.11 -25.99 3.07
N ASN A 351 6.54 -24.74 3.26
CA ASN A 351 5.81 -23.58 2.76
C ASN A 351 5.93 -23.49 1.22
N PRO A 352 4.83 -23.58 0.47
CA PRO A 352 4.88 -23.50 -0.99
C PRO A 352 5.37 -22.15 -1.52
N MET A 353 5.28 -21.09 -0.72
CA MET A 353 5.71 -19.76 -1.11
C MET A 353 7.15 -19.42 -0.72
N TYR A 354 7.82 -20.29 0.03
CA TYR A 354 9.22 -20.09 0.41
C TYR A 354 10.10 -19.86 -0.81
N LEU A 355 10.74 -18.68 -0.89
CA LEU A 355 11.58 -18.23 -2.00
C LEU A 355 10.92 -18.30 -3.40
N TYR A 356 9.57 -18.36 -3.46
CA TYR A 356 8.85 -18.51 -4.73
C TYR A 356 8.69 -17.20 -5.50
N ALA A 357 8.73 -16.07 -4.83
CA ALA A 357 8.65 -14.74 -5.42
C ALA A 357 9.85 -13.88 -4.99
N GLN A 358 10.32 -13.02 -5.89
CA GLN A 358 11.42 -12.11 -5.55
C GLN A 358 10.94 -11.06 -4.55
N LYS A 359 11.45 -11.16 -3.32
CA LYS A 359 11.18 -10.20 -2.23
C LYS A 359 11.83 -8.85 -2.51
N ARG A 360 11.06 -7.77 -2.35
CA ARG A 360 11.51 -6.38 -2.39
C ARG A 360 10.76 -5.55 -1.37
N PHE A 361 11.36 -4.46 -0.96
CA PHE A 361 10.68 -3.46 -0.13
C PHE A 361 10.37 -2.21 -0.95
N ILE A 362 9.24 -1.55 -0.61
CA ILE A 362 8.90 -0.29 -1.25
C ILE A 362 9.85 0.80 -0.70
N PRO A 363 10.65 1.43 -1.54
CA PRO A 363 11.65 2.38 -1.04
C PRO A 363 10.98 3.65 -0.51
N SER A 364 11.61 4.30 0.45
CA SER A 364 11.34 5.71 0.74
C SER A 364 11.72 6.55 -0.48
N LEU A 365 11.13 7.73 -0.62
CA LEU A 365 11.53 8.67 -1.68
C LEU A 365 12.98 9.10 -1.46
N SER A 366 13.75 9.15 -2.54
CA SER A 366 15.06 9.78 -2.53
C SER A 366 14.94 11.29 -2.27
N PHE A 367 16.06 11.95 -2.06
CA PHE A 367 16.06 13.42 -1.96
C PHE A 367 15.51 14.06 -3.24
N ASP A 368 15.92 13.55 -4.41
CA ASP A 368 15.46 14.08 -5.70
C ASP A 368 13.98 13.83 -5.95
N ASP A 369 13.46 12.67 -5.59
CA ASP A 369 12.02 12.35 -5.68
C ASP A 369 11.19 13.22 -4.73
N THR A 370 11.69 13.42 -3.50
CA THR A 370 11.05 14.31 -2.52
C THR A 370 11.05 15.74 -3.03
N ARG A 371 12.16 16.20 -3.59
CA ARG A 371 12.28 17.52 -4.21
C ARG A 371 11.28 17.67 -5.35
N GLU A 372 11.26 16.73 -6.30
CA GLU A 372 10.32 16.77 -7.44
C GLU A 372 8.87 16.83 -6.96
N MET A 373 8.49 16.00 -5.98
CA MET A 373 7.14 16.01 -5.40
C MET A 373 6.79 17.35 -4.76
N VAL A 374 7.69 17.87 -3.92
CA VAL A 374 7.43 19.08 -3.12
C VAL A 374 7.44 20.33 -4.00
N GLU A 375 8.41 20.45 -4.90
CA GLU A 375 8.51 21.60 -5.83
C GLU A 375 7.35 21.61 -6.80
N ARG A 376 7.03 20.47 -7.44
CA ARG A 376 5.98 20.40 -8.46
C ARG A 376 4.59 20.66 -7.88
N LEU A 377 4.23 20.00 -6.77
CA LEU A 377 2.94 20.24 -6.13
C LEU A 377 2.87 21.62 -5.49
N GLY A 378 3.96 22.06 -4.84
CA GLY A 378 4.06 23.40 -4.25
C GLY A 378 3.91 24.50 -5.29
N TYR A 379 4.56 24.36 -6.42
CA TYR A 379 4.45 25.33 -7.51
C TYR A 379 2.98 25.52 -7.95
N PHE A 380 2.25 24.43 -8.13
CA PHE A 380 0.83 24.46 -8.46
C PHE A 380 -0.03 25.18 -7.40
N MET A 381 0.46 25.25 -6.18
CA MET A 381 -0.20 25.90 -5.05
C MET A 381 0.36 27.31 -4.78
N GLY A 382 1.27 27.79 -5.64
CA GLY A 382 1.96 29.05 -5.44
C GLY A 382 2.87 29.06 -4.21
N LEU A 383 3.45 27.90 -3.87
CA LEU A 383 4.42 27.74 -2.80
C LEU A 383 5.80 27.42 -3.41
N GLU A 384 6.78 28.26 -3.12
CA GLU A 384 8.17 28.03 -3.47
C GLU A 384 8.89 27.39 -2.29
N PHE A 385 9.40 26.16 -2.49
CA PHE A 385 10.15 25.42 -1.47
C PHE A 385 11.65 25.48 -1.75
N PRO A 386 12.40 26.28 -1.00
CA PRO A 386 13.85 26.34 -1.13
C PRO A 386 14.51 24.99 -0.78
N PRO A 387 15.73 24.71 -1.32
CA PRO A 387 16.43 23.44 -1.08
C PRO A 387 16.66 23.13 0.41
N GLU A 388 16.89 24.13 1.25
CA GLU A 388 17.05 23.97 2.70
C GLU A 388 15.77 23.47 3.39
N ILE A 389 14.58 23.84 2.91
CA ILE A 389 13.31 23.34 3.42
C ILE A 389 13.13 21.88 3.02
N ILE A 390 13.45 21.53 1.77
CA ILE A 390 13.34 20.16 1.27
C ILE A 390 14.33 19.24 2.01
N ALA A 391 15.56 19.70 2.24
CA ALA A 391 16.55 18.97 3.04
C ALA A 391 16.06 18.70 4.47
N ASN A 392 15.43 19.70 5.10
CA ASN A 392 14.85 19.56 6.44
C ASN A 392 13.71 18.53 6.46
N LEU A 393 12.80 18.58 5.46
CA LEU A 393 11.71 17.59 5.31
C LEU A 393 12.27 16.18 5.10
N GLN A 394 13.33 16.04 4.29
CA GLN A 394 13.97 14.75 4.04
C GLN A 394 14.64 14.17 5.30
N GLN A 395 15.35 14.98 6.06
CA GLN A 395 15.98 14.58 7.30
C GLN A 395 14.94 14.16 8.35
N GLU A 396 13.88 14.95 8.52
CA GLU A 396 12.83 14.72 9.52
C GLU A 396 12.03 13.44 9.25
N PHE A 397 11.69 13.19 7.97
CA PHE A 397 10.75 12.13 7.59
C PHE A 397 11.39 11.01 6.75
N GLY A 398 12.70 11.03 6.52
CA GLY A 398 13.43 10.00 5.79
C GLY A 398 12.92 9.71 4.39
N GLY A 399 12.25 10.67 3.74
CA GLY A 399 11.59 10.48 2.44
C GLY A 399 10.26 9.71 2.52
N HIS A 400 9.62 9.66 3.69
CA HIS A 400 8.29 9.05 3.81
C HIS A 400 7.23 9.93 3.14
N PRO A 401 6.60 9.49 2.02
CA PRO A 401 5.79 10.36 1.18
C PRO A 401 4.57 10.93 1.90
N PHE A 402 3.95 10.13 2.77
CA PHE A 402 2.76 10.55 3.50
C PHE A 402 3.05 11.69 4.49
N PHE A 403 4.10 11.55 5.32
CA PHE A 403 4.43 12.59 6.31
C PHE A 403 4.89 13.87 5.65
N THR A 404 5.74 13.77 4.63
CA THR A 404 6.19 14.95 3.85
C THR A 404 4.99 15.70 3.27
N ARG A 405 4.03 15.00 2.67
CA ARG A 405 2.82 15.62 2.12
C ARG A 405 1.97 16.29 3.19
N GLN A 406 1.74 15.63 4.33
CA GLN A 406 0.89 16.19 5.40
C GLN A 406 1.47 17.48 5.99
N VAL A 407 2.78 17.56 6.18
CA VAL A 407 3.43 18.81 6.63
C VAL A 407 3.37 19.89 5.56
N CYS A 408 3.57 19.56 4.28
CA CYS A 408 3.42 20.50 3.18
C CYS A 408 1.96 21.01 3.03
N SER A 409 0.97 20.13 3.27
CA SER A 409 -0.45 20.52 3.38
C SER A 409 -0.66 21.54 4.49
N LYS A 410 -0.04 21.29 5.66
CA LYS A 410 -0.14 22.24 6.77
C LYS A 410 0.52 23.58 6.46
N ILE A 411 1.67 23.57 5.77
CA ILE A 411 2.30 24.80 5.27
C ILE A 411 1.31 25.58 4.38
N HIS A 412 0.62 24.90 3.46
CA HIS A 412 -0.37 25.55 2.61
C HIS A 412 -1.50 26.19 3.40
N GLN A 413 -2.05 25.51 4.40
CA GLN A 413 -3.16 26.01 5.23
C GLN A 413 -2.81 27.27 6.02
N ILE A 414 -1.57 27.36 6.52
CA ILE A 414 -1.13 28.49 7.36
C ILE A 414 -0.41 29.60 6.59
N ALA A 415 -0.05 29.35 5.33
CA ALA A 415 0.61 30.34 4.49
C ALA A 415 -0.34 31.47 4.10
N SER A 416 0.21 32.63 3.75
CA SER A 416 -0.55 33.78 3.25
C SER A 416 -1.44 33.39 2.06
N VAL A 417 -2.61 33.99 1.96
CA VAL A 417 -3.51 33.87 0.80
C VAL A 417 -2.90 34.53 -0.45
N SER A 418 -2.06 35.54 -0.27
CA SER A 418 -1.34 36.19 -1.39
C SER A 418 -0.23 35.25 -1.87
N ARG A 419 -0.28 34.87 -3.12
CA ARG A 419 0.66 33.95 -3.77
C ARG A 419 1.46 34.66 -4.86
N PRO A 420 2.70 34.26 -5.15
CA PRO A 420 3.45 33.16 -4.58
C PRO A 420 4.00 33.45 -3.17
N VAL A 421 4.20 32.38 -2.38
CA VAL A 421 4.83 32.44 -1.05
C VAL A 421 6.08 31.59 -1.05
N ARG A 422 7.23 32.18 -0.73
CA ARG A 422 8.47 31.44 -0.46
C ARG A 422 8.41 30.88 0.95
N VAL A 423 8.49 29.55 1.06
CA VAL A 423 8.44 28.84 2.35
C VAL A 423 9.72 29.12 3.13
N SER A 424 9.58 29.65 4.34
CA SER A 424 10.68 29.91 5.25
C SER A 424 10.80 28.83 6.33
N LEU A 425 11.95 28.74 6.98
CA LEU A 425 12.14 27.85 8.14
C LEU A 425 11.16 28.18 9.28
N ALA A 426 10.79 29.45 9.48
CA ALA A 426 9.80 29.85 10.47
C ALA A 426 8.41 29.32 10.11
N LEU A 427 8.01 29.35 8.83
CA LEU A 427 6.74 28.81 8.36
C LEU A 427 6.71 27.29 8.49
N LEU A 428 7.81 26.60 8.13
CA LEU A 428 7.97 25.16 8.33
C LEU A 428 7.86 24.79 9.81
N SER A 429 8.58 25.49 10.70
CA SER A 429 8.54 25.24 12.14
C SER A 429 7.14 25.40 12.71
N ARG A 430 6.42 26.44 12.31
CA ARG A 430 5.03 26.66 12.71
C ARG A 430 4.12 25.52 12.21
N ALA A 431 4.26 25.10 10.95
CA ALA A 431 3.49 23.99 10.39
C ALA A 431 3.75 22.69 11.15
N LYS A 432 5.01 22.39 11.49
CA LYS A 432 5.39 21.22 12.29
C LYS A 432 4.74 21.28 13.67
N THR A 433 4.76 22.41 14.35
CA THR A 433 4.13 22.58 15.67
C THR A 433 2.62 22.36 15.62
N GLU A 434 1.93 22.94 14.63
CA GLU A 434 0.49 22.77 14.46
C GLU A 434 0.10 21.35 14.03
N PHE A 435 1.00 20.60 13.39
CA PHE A 435 0.78 19.22 12.94
C PHE A 435 1.26 18.18 13.96
N GLN A 436 2.02 18.57 14.98
CA GLN A 436 2.73 17.67 15.89
C GLN A 436 1.85 16.58 16.51
N GLY A 437 0.65 16.93 16.99
CA GLY A 437 -0.25 15.96 17.62
C GLY A 437 -0.73 14.88 16.64
N GLN A 438 -1.04 15.24 15.40
CA GLN A 438 -1.43 14.28 14.37
C GLN A 438 -0.24 13.43 13.93
N LEU A 439 0.93 14.05 13.76
CA LEU A 439 2.16 13.36 13.42
C LEU A 439 2.52 12.31 14.47
N GLU A 440 2.48 12.67 15.76
CA GLU A 440 2.74 11.75 16.85
C GLU A 440 1.77 10.57 16.87
N GLN A 441 0.49 10.80 16.59
CA GLN A 441 -0.49 9.73 16.50
C GLN A 441 -0.16 8.76 15.35
N TYR A 442 0.14 9.26 14.14
CA TYR A 442 0.53 8.41 13.01
C TYR A 442 1.80 7.60 13.28
N LEU A 443 2.81 8.22 13.90
CA LEU A 443 4.04 7.53 14.24
C LEU A 443 3.83 6.50 15.35
N ARG A 444 2.99 6.81 16.32
CA ARG A 444 2.58 5.86 17.37
C ARG A 444 1.89 4.65 16.75
N ASP A 445 0.95 4.86 15.84
CA ASP A 445 0.24 3.76 15.16
C ASP A 445 1.21 2.83 14.41
N ILE A 446 2.27 3.37 13.79
CA ILE A 446 3.32 2.55 13.14
C ILE A 446 4.08 1.73 14.18
N VAL A 447 4.53 2.36 15.27
CA VAL A 447 5.28 1.70 16.35
C VAL A 447 4.45 0.63 17.03
N GLU A 448 3.19 0.93 17.33
CA GLU A 448 2.24 -0.02 17.93
C GLU A 448 1.94 -1.18 16.98
N HIS A 449 1.78 -0.90 15.68
CA HIS A 449 1.59 -1.96 14.70
C HIS A 449 2.79 -2.92 14.61
N LEU A 450 4.02 -2.41 14.65
CA LEU A 450 5.21 -3.25 14.73
C LEU A 450 5.24 -4.04 16.02
N ARG A 451 4.98 -3.39 17.16
CA ARG A 451 4.98 -4.06 18.46
C ARG A 451 3.94 -5.19 18.55
N ASP A 452 2.74 -4.97 18.03
CA ASP A 452 1.60 -5.88 18.21
C ASP A 452 1.59 -7.02 17.17
N ASN A 453 2.11 -6.79 15.97
CA ASN A 453 2.06 -7.77 14.88
C ASN A 453 3.44 -8.31 14.48
N TYR A 454 4.52 -7.56 14.71
CA TYR A 454 5.89 -7.86 14.28
C TYR A 454 6.88 -7.57 15.41
N PHE A 455 6.64 -8.25 16.52
CA PHE A 455 7.31 -7.96 17.78
C PHE A 455 8.83 -8.10 17.72
N ASN A 456 9.35 -9.04 16.94
CA ASN A 456 10.80 -9.23 16.78
C ASN A 456 11.44 -8.02 16.10
N GLU A 457 10.83 -7.50 15.04
CA GLU A 457 11.25 -6.26 14.38
C GLU A 457 11.18 -5.05 15.33
N PHE A 458 10.16 -5.01 16.17
CA PHE A 458 10.06 -3.96 17.21
C PHE A 458 11.20 -4.05 18.23
N CYS A 459 11.62 -5.25 18.64
CA CYS A 459 12.76 -5.41 19.55
C CYS A 459 14.07 -4.94 18.91
N VAL A 460 14.31 -5.28 17.64
CA VAL A 460 15.48 -4.76 16.91
C VAL A 460 15.43 -3.24 16.81
N LEU A 461 14.28 -2.67 16.50
CA LEU A 461 14.09 -1.22 16.42
C LEU A 461 14.40 -0.55 17.77
N ARG A 462 13.98 -1.15 18.88
CA ARG A 462 14.31 -0.69 20.23
C ARG A 462 15.80 -0.73 20.50
N ALA A 463 16.47 -1.85 20.20
CA ALA A 463 17.91 -1.99 20.37
C ALA A 463 18.69 -0.92 19.57
N VAL A 464 18.23 -0.58 18.36
CA VAL A 464 18.83 0.53 17.57
C VAL A 464 18.64 1.87 18.28
N VAL A 465 17.47 2.14 18.85
CA VAL A 465 17.18 3.41 19.56
C VAL A 465 17.99 3.52 20.86
N GLU A 466 18.12 2.43 21.60
CA GLU A 466 18.89 2.35 22.85
C GLU A 466 20.41 2.32 22.60
N GLY A 467 20.84 2.01 21.38
CA GLY A 467 22.26 1.87 21.02
C GLY A 467 22.89 0.60 21.62
N ASP A 468 22.09 -0.45 21.86
CA ASP A 468 22.58 -1.72 22.41
C ASP A 468 23.29 -2.56 21.34
N LYS A 469 24.60 -2.35 21.23
CA LYS A 469 25.45 -3.05 20.25
C LYS A 469 25.52 -4.56 20.50
N SER A 470 25.35 -5.00 21.75
CA SER A 470 25.39 -6.44 22.09
C SER A 470 24.16 -7.15 21.53
N GLU A 471 22.97 -6.60 21.80
CA GLU A 471 21.71 -7.12 21.29
C GLU A 471 21.64 -7.07 19.76
N LEU A 472 22.11 -5.98 19.15
CA LEU A 472 22.20 -5.84 17.68
C LEU A 472 23.14 -6.85 17.03
N THR A 473 24.28 -7.16 17.66
CA THR A 473 25.20 -8.18 17.17
C THR A 473 24.58 -9.57 17.24
N GLU A 474 23.84 -9.86 18.30
CA GLU A 474 23.09 -11.12 18.44
C GLU A 474 22.04 -11.27 17.35
N TYR A 475 21.21 -10.25 17.10
CA TYR A 475 20.24 -10.25 15.99
C TYR A 475 20.93 -10.38 14.63
N GLY A 476 22.06 -9.71 14.41
CA GLY A 476 22.83 -9.83 13.17
C GLY A 476 23.31 -11.25 12.87
N ASN A 477 23.62 -12.02 13.91
CA ASN A 477 24.07 -13.41 13.78
C ASN A 477 22.92 -14.42 13.72
N GLU A 478 21.86 -14.23 14.51
CA GLU A 478 20.78 -15.22 14.67
C GLU A 478 19.58 -14.97 13.74
N ALA A 479 19.27 -13.71 13.43
CA ALA A 479 18.10 -13.31 12.66
C ALA A 479 18.34 -12.05 11.81
N PRO A 480 19.29 -12.08 10.86
CA PRO A 480 19.64 -10.92 10.04
C PRO A 480 18.45 -10.37 9.24
N ASP A 481 17.51 -11.21 8.85
CA ASP A 481 16.31 -10.80 8.13
C ASP A 481 15.50 -9.72 8.89
N LEU A 482 15.50 -9.73 10.22
CA LEU A 482 14.79 -8.73 11.01
C LEU A 482 15.39 -7.32 10.86
N ILE A 483 16.72 -7.24 10.77
CA ILE A 483 17.42 -5.98 10.50
C ILE A 483 17.13 -5.53 9.06
N ASP A 484 17.19 -6.47 8.12
CA ASP A 484 16.91 -6.20 6.70
C ASP A 484 15.47 -5.73 6.49
N HIS A 485 14.50 -6.22 7.29
CA HIS A 485 13.13 -5.70 7.27
C HIS A 485 13.07 -4.23 7.66
N LEU A 486 13.71 -3.83 8.75
CA LEU A 486 13.70 -2.44 9.22
C LEU A 486 14.42 -1.49 8.27
N ILE A 487 15.51 -1.95 7.64
CA ILE A 487 16.18 -1.22 6.57
C ILE A 487 15.27 -1.11 5.35
N GLY A 488 14.64 -2.20 4.95
CA GLY A 488 13.69 -2.25 3.85
C GLY A 488 12.46 -1.38 4.08
N TYR A 489 11.97 -1.29 5.30
CA TYR A 489 10.90 -0.34 5.68
C TYR A 489 11.35 1.12 5.65
N GLY A 490 12.66 1.37 5.52
CA GLY A 490 13.24 2.70 5.53
C GLY A 490 13.22 3.37 6.91
N VAL A 491 13.08 2.61 7.99
CA VAL A 491 13.06 3.09 9.39
C VAL A 491 14.47 3.14 9.95
N VAL A 492 15.28 2.14 9.64
CA VAL A 492 16.68 2.01 10.05
C VAL A 492 17.58 2.20 8.83
N GLU A 493 18.73 2.79 9.02
CA GLU A 493 19.80 2.86 8.03
C GLU A 493 21.11 2.32 8.61
N ARG A 494 21.95 1.74 7.73
CA ARG A 494 23.29 1.31 8.12
C ARG A 494 24.27 2.48 7.97
N ARG A 495 25.02 2.78 9.02
CA ARG A 495 26.10 3.78 9.04
C ARG A 495 27.45 3.10 9.36
N GLY A 496 28.14 2.63 8.33
CA GLY A 496 29.34 1.82 8.50
C GLY A 496 29.02 0.46 9.10
N GLU A 497 29.53 0.18 10.30
CA GLU A 497 29.23 -1.04 11.07
C GLU A 497 28.05 -0.86 12.05
N ASP A 498 27.59 0.37 12.25
CA ASP A 498 26.50 0.70 13.18
C ASP A 498 25.15 0.86 12.44
N PHE A 499 24.07 0.89 13.21
CA PHE A 499 22.72 1.17 12.73
C PHE A 499 22.16 2.41 13.40
N ASP A 500 21.41 3.23 12.66
CA ASP A 500 20.75 4.42 13.21
C ASP A 500 19.32 4.51 12.68
N ILE A 501 18.48 5.26 13.39
CA ILE A 501 17.12 5.56 12.96
C ILE A 501 17.17 6.59 11.84
N ARG A 502 16.55 6.26 10.72
CA ARG A 502 16.48 7.13 9.54
C ARG A 502 15.55 8.33 9.73
N PHE A 503 14.55 8.24 10.59
CA PHE A 503 13.55 9.28 10.85
C PHE A 503 13.81 9.94 12.20
N ASP A 504 14.21 11.19 12.23
CA ASP A 504 14.37 11.94 13.48
C ASP A 504 13.06 11.99 14.28
N ALA A 505 11.91 12.11 13.57
CA ALA A 505 10.59 12.10 14.18
C ALA A 505 10.26 10.77 14.91
N ILE A 506 10.54 9.61 14.31
CA ILE A 506 10.34 8.29 14.95
C ILE A 506 11.28 8.12 16.15
N LYS A 507 12.54 8.54 16.02
CA LYS A 507 13.53 8.43 17.09
C LYS A 507 13.06 9.09 18.38
N SER A 508 12.53 10.32 18.29
CA SER A 508 12.02 11.05 19.45
C SER A 508 10.82 10.38 20.12
N ILE A 509 9.95 9.72 19.35
CA ILE A 509 8.80 8.98 19.88
C ILE A 509 9.25 7.68 20.54
N LEU A 510 10.13 6.92 19.88
CA LEU A 510 10.66 5.68 20.42
C LEU A 510 11.44 5.92 21.71
N GLN A 511 12.27 6.97 21.79
CA GLN A 511 12.96 7.35 23.00
C GLN A 511 11.99 7.59 24.17
N ARG A 512 10.88 8.30 23.91
CA ARG A 512 9.83 8.49 24.91
C ARG A 512 9.11 7.21 25.31
N LEU A 513 8.79 6.35 24.34
CA LEU A 513 8.14 5.06 24.59
C LEU A 513 9.04 4.12 25.39
N VAL A 514 10.31 4.08 25.10
CA VAL A 514 11.30 3.26 25.80
C VAL A 514 11.55 3.79 27.22
N SER A 515 11.73 5.12 27.37
CA SER A 515 12.00 5.73 28.69
C SER A 515 10.79 5.75 29.64
N SER A 516 9.56 5.76 29.12
CA SER A 516 8.35 5.68 29.95
C SER A 516 8.03 4.26 30.45
N ASN A 517 8.80 3.28 30.04
CA ASN A 517 8.46 1.86 30.12
C ASN A 517 9.24 1.04 31.17
N SER A 518 9.67 1.64 32.29
CA SER A 518 10.07 0.80 33.42
C SER A 518 8.92 -0.07 33.98
N GLU A 519 7.68 0.41 33.89
CA GLU A 519 6.47 -0.38 34.21
C GLU A 519 6.08 -1.36 33.08
N SER A 520 6.39 -1.10 31.83
CA SER A 520 5.98 -1.93 30.70
C SER A 520 6.82 -3.19 30.51
N ARG A 521 8.01 -3.28 31.08
CA ARG A 521 8.84 -4.51 31.01
C ARG A 521 8.09 -5.72 31.61
N TRP A 522 7.31 -5.51 32.64
CA TRP A 522 6.47 -6.55 33.25
C TRP A 522 5.26 -6.91 32.38
N ALA A 523 4.61 -5.93 31.78
CA ALA A 523 3.50 -6.17 30.86
C ALA A 523 3.99 -6.91 29.61
N GLU A 524 5.17 -6.57 29.13
CA GLU A 524 5.83 -7.23 27.99
C GLU A 524 6.21 -8.68 28.32
N ILE A 525 6.85 -8.94 29.45
CA ILE A 525 7.16 -10.30 29.92
C ILE A 525 5.88 -11.12 30.05
N SER A 526 4.82 -10.53 30.62
CA SER A 526 3.52 -11.21 30.77
C SER A 526 2.89 -11.53 29.42
N ARG A 527 2.97 -10.62 28.45
CA ARG A 527 2.48 -10.84 27.09
C ARG A 527 3.28 -11.94 26.39
N ARG A 528 4.61 -11.88 26.39
CA ARG A 528 5.49 -12.92 25.81
C ARG A 528 5.23 -14.29 26.41
N ARG A 529 5.00 -14.33 27.72
CA ARG A 529 4.63 -15.55 28.40
C ARG A 529 3.30 -16.10 27.89
N ASN A 530 2.29 -15.22 27.70
CA ASN A 530 0.99 -15.63 27.18
C ASN A 530 1.09 -16.08 25.72
N ASP A 531 1.86 -15.37 24.87
CA ASP A 531 2.07 -15.73 23.46
C ASP A 531 2.81 -17.07 23.35
N LEU A 532 3.82 -17.29 24.18
CA LEU A 532 4.52 -18.58 24.29
C LEU A 532 3.56 -19.68 24.72
N GLU A 533 2.75 -19.44 25.76
CA GLU A 533 1.76 -20.40 26.23
C GLU A 533 0.77 -20.77 25.13
N VAL A 534 0.24 -19.80 24.38
CA VAL A 534 -0.65 -20.03 23.25
C VAL A 534 0.04 -20.83 22.15
N SER A 535 1.29 -20.50 21.84
CA SER A 535 2.08 -21.23 20.83
C SER A 535 2.31 -22.69 21.23
N ILE A 536 2.65 -22.93 22.49
CA ILE A 536 2.82 -24.29 23.02
C ILE A 536 1.49 -25.05 22.96
N ARG A 537 0.37 -24.44 23.33
CA ARG A 537 -0.95 -25.08 23.27
C ARG A 537 -1.33 -25.47 21.85
N ILE A 538 -1.08 -24.61 20.88
CA ILE A 538 -1.33 -24.89 19.45
C ILE A 538 -0.48 -26.07 18.99
N ALA A 539 0.82 -26.08 19.31
CA ALA A 539 1.73 -27.15 18.93
C ALA A 539 1.32 -28.51 19.54
N LEU A 540 0.98 -28.51 20.83
CA LEU A 540 0.53 -29.71 21.54
C LEU A 540 -0.84 -30.20 21.04
N TYR A 541 -1.74 -29.30 20.69
CA TYR A 541 -3.02 -29.62 20.07
C TYR A 541 -2.82 -30.35 18.72
N HIS A 542 -1.99 -29.81 17.86
CA HIS A 542 -1.67 -30.48 16.59
C HIS A 542 -0.99 -31.81 16.78
N TRP A 543 -0.06 -31.90 17.72
CA TRP A 543 0.56 -33.18 18.06
C TRP A 543 -0.49 -34.21 18.53
N SER A 544 -1.39 -33.83 19.43
CA SER A 544 -2.39 -34.72 20.01
C SER A 544 -3.36 -35.32 18.99
N ARG A 545 -3.59 -34.63 17.87
CA ARG A 545 -4.44 -35.10 16.77
C ARG A 545 -3.77 -36.19 15.91
N ASN A 546 -2.46 -36.33 15.98
CA ASN A 546 -1.67 -37.22 15.15
C ASN A 546 -1.13 -38.42 15.92
N VAL A 547 -1.59 -38.66 17.15
CA VAL A 547 -1.16 -39.79 17.99
C VAL A 547 -2.32 -40.72 18.30
N SER A 548 -2.00 -42.04 18.55
CA SER A 548 -2.99 -42.99 18.98
C SER A 548 -3.44 -42.72 20.44
N ALA A 549 -4.61 -43.25 20.83
CA ALA A 549 -5.11 -43.12 22.21
C ALA A 549 -4.13 -43.71 23.25
N GLU A 550 -3.43 -44.78 22.90
CA GLU A 550 -2.42 -45.39 23.76
C GLU A 550 -1.19 -44.49 23.93
N GLN A 551 -0.68 -43.94 22.85
CA GLN A 551 0.44 -42.98 22.88
C GLN A 551 0.06 -41.69 23.64
N TRP A 552 -1.17 -41.21 23.45
CA TRP A 552 -1.71 -40.08 24.20
C TRP A 552 -1.68 -40.33 25.70
N HIS A 553 -2.22 -41.51 26.14
CA HIS A 553 -2.28 -41.85 27.56
C HIS A 553 -0.88 -42.01 28.19
N GLU A 554 0.07 -42.60 27.47
CA GLU A 554 1.47 -42.72 27.91
C GLU A 554 2.16 -41.38 28.08
N VAL A 555 1.98 -40.44 27.14
CA VAL A 555 2.57 -39.11 27.24
C VAL A 555 1.90 -38.31 28.33
N LEU A 556 0.57 -38.37 28.48
CA LEU A 556 -0.16 -37.72 29.55
C LEU A 556 0.35 -38.19 30.93
N SER A 557 0.50 -39.53 31.13
CA SER A 557 0.97 -40.09 32.41
C SER A 557 2.42 -39.76 32.73
N SER A 558 3.27 -39.61 31.72
CA SER A 558 4.68 -39.22 31.92
C SER A 558 4.90 -37.72 32.07
N SER A 559 3.99 -36.91 31.57
CA SER A 559 4.10 -35.44 31.61
C SER A 559 3.42 -34.79 32.84
N LEU A 560 2.42 -35.46 33.39
CA LEU A 560 1.67 -35.03 34.57
C LEU A 560 1.82 -36.04 35.69
N THR A 561 1.92 -35.58 36.92
CA THR A 561 2.11 -36.46 38.10
C THR A 561 0.98 -36.37 39.09
N GLY A 562 0.64 -37.49 39.74
CA GLY A 562 -0.25 -37.55 40.88
C GLY A 562 -1.71 -37.19 40.58
N LYS A 563 -2.37 -36.49 41.54
CA LYS A 563 -3.79 -36.10 41.47
C LYS A 563 -4.19 -35.31 40.18
N ARG A 564 -3.24 -34.68 39.50
CA ARG A 564 -3.50 -33.97 38.27
C ARG A 564 -3.71 -34.89 37.08
N PHE A 565 -2.96 -35.98 37.01
CA PHE A 565 -3.15 -37.00 35.98
C PHE A 565 -4.56 -37.61 36.10
N ASP A 566 -4.95 -38.04 37.31
CA ASP A 566 -6.24 -38.73 37.55
C ASP A 566 -7.46 -37.87 37.12
N GLY A 567 -7.38 -36.53 37.33
CA GLY A 567 -8.46 -35.62 36.96
C GLY A 567 -8.59 -35.29 35.45
N LEU A 568 -7.60 -35.63 34.64
CA LEU A 568 -7.51 -35.26 33.25
C LEU A 568 -7.54 -36.40 32.24
N THR A 569 -7.54 -37.64 32.73
CA THR A 569 -7.51 -38.88 31.89
C THR A 569 -8.70 -39.01 30.95
N THR A 570 -9.84 -38.43 31.30
CA THR A 570 -11.07 -38.47 30.49
C THR A 570 -11.32 -37.20 29.67
N THR A 571 -10.41 -36.23 29.75
CA THR A 571 -10.58 -34.95 29.03
C THR A 571 -10.03 -35.05 27.61
N GLU A 572 -10.84 -34.66 26.64
CA GLU A 572 -10.43 -34.62 25.22
C GLU A 572 -9.23 -33.68 25.00
N PRO A 573 -8.26 -34.08 24.15
CA PRO A 573 -7.08 -33.24 23.87
C PRO A 573 -7.41 -31.83 23.40
N SER A 574 -8.51 -31.67 22.68
CA SER A 574 -8.99 -30.36 22.22
C SER A 574 -9.37 -29.42 23.36
N ALA A 575 -9.98 -29.95 24.44
CA ALA A 575 -10.32 -29.20 25.63
C ALA A 575 -9.08 -28.92 26.50
N LEU A 576 -8.14 -29.88 26.59
CA LEU A 576 -6.90 -29.71 27.36
C LEU A 576 -6.00 -28.59 26.85
N PHE A 577 -5.95 -28.41 25.53
CA PHE A 577 -5.08 -27.38 24.90
C PHE A 577 -5.84 -26.12 24.48
N SER A 578 -7.12 -25.99 24.79
CA SER A 578 -7.89 -24.75 24.58
C SER A 578 -7.25 -23.57 25.33
N SER A 579 -7.21 -22.41 24.72
CA SER A 579 -6.65 -21.20 25.35
C SER A 579 -7.58 -20.58 26.41
N ARG A 580 -8.88 -20.96 26.44
CA ARG A 580 -9.88 -20.31 27.32
C ARG A 580 -10.33 -21.19 28.48
N GLU A 581 -10.38 -22.49 28.30
CA GLU A 581 -11.02 -23.42 29.26
C GLU A 581 -10.08 -24.55 29.73
N SER A 582 -8.81 -24.47 29.36
CA SER A 582 -7.84 -25.52 29.68
C SER A 582 -7.55 -25.58 31.18
N PRO A 583 -7.62 -26.77 31.79
CA PRO A 583 -7.22 -26.98 33.16
C PRO A 583 -5.69 -27.00 33.35
N LEU A 584 -4.90 -26.93 32.27
CA LEU A 584 -3.43 -27.00 32.28
C LEU A 584 -2.81 -25.63 32.53
N TYR A 585 -1.84 -25.57 33.42
CA TYR A 585 -0.98 -24.42 33.63
C TYR A 585 0.25 -24.48 32.71
N LEU A 586 0.95 -23.34 32.58
CA LEU A 586 2.20 -23.29 31.78
C LEU A 586 3.23 -24.34 32.24
N SER A 587 3.34 -24.60 33.56
CA SER A 587 4.21 -25.65 34.10
C SER A 587 3.90 -27.05 33.56
N ASP A 588 2.61 -27.33 33.37
CA ASP A 588 2.14 -28.60 32.82
C ASP A 588 2.48 -28.71 31.33
N LEU A 589 2.24 -27.64 30.58
CA LEU A 589 2.60 -27.54 29.16
C LEU A 589 4.11 -27.73 28.94
N LEU A 590 4.94 -27.17 29.80
CA LEU A 590 6.39 -27.38 29.79
C LEU A 590 6.76 -28.85 30.14
N GLY A 591 5.93 -29.55 30.92
CA GLY A 591 6.05 -30.98 31.18
C GLY A 591 5.90 -31.80 29.88
N PHE A 592 4.89 -31.49 29.08
CA PHE A 592 4.70 -32.13 27.77
C PHE A 592 5.88 -31.90 26.82
N LEU A 593 6.44 -30.70 26.79
CA LEU A 593 7.61 -30.35 25.96
C LEU A 593 8.90 -31.09 26.38
N LYS A 594 8.96 -31.70 27.56
CA LYS A 594 10.09 -32.54 28.00
C LYS A 594 9.98 -34.00 27.54
N ASN A 595 8.81 -34.42 27.05
CA ASN A 595 8.58 -35.76 26.58
C ASN A 595 9.24 -35.97 25.22
N GLU A 596 10.02 -37.07 25.07
CA GLU A 596 10.80 -37.32 23.85
C GLU A 596 9.92 -37.48 22.60
N ARG A 597 8.73 -38.06 22.71
CA ARG A 597 7.83 -38.25 21.55
C ARG A 597 7.29 -36.89 21.05
N VAL A 598 6.97 -36.00 21.98
CA VAL A 598 6.55 -34.63 21.63
C VAL A 598 7.70 -33.87 20.97
N LEU A 599 8.91 -33.99 21.53
CA LEU A 599 10.12 -33.37 20.98
C LEU A 599 10.46 -33.84 19.57
N VAL A 600 10.35 -35.13 19.31
CA VAL A 600 10.58 -35.71 17.99
C VAL A 600 9.57 -35.16 16.98
N TYR A 601 8.30 -35.10 17.35
CA TYR A 601 7.26 -34.52 16.49
C TYR A 601 7.52 -33.03 16.18
N LEU A 602 7.93 -32.27 17.17
CA LEU A 602 8.24 -30.85 17.01
C LEU A 602 9.58 -30.57 16.31
N GLY A 603 10.33 -31.61 15.93
CA GLY A 603 11.66 -31.47 15.31
C GLY A 603 12.70 -30.79 16.21
N ALA A 604 12.44 -30.69 17.50
CA ALA A 604 13.25 -29.95 18.45
C ALA A 604 14.25 -30.85 19.18
N ARG A 605 15.48 -30.38 19.39
CA ARG A 605 16.46 -31.07 20.24
C ARG A 605 16.17 -30.78 21.70
N ARG A 606 16.15 -31.83 22.53
CA ARG A 606 15.95 -31.73 23.98
C ARG A 606 16.85 -30.69 24.64
N SER A 607 18.10 -30.59 24.20
CA SER A 607 19.06 -29.60 24.71
C SER A 607 18.65 -28.15 24.45
N GLN A 608 18.02 -27.86 23.33
CA GLN A 608 17.54 -26.51 23.00
C GLN A 608 16.36 -26.12 23.88
N ILE A 609 15.36 -27.00 24.01
CA ILE A 609 14.18 -26.73 24.83
C ILE A 609 14.55 -26.65 26.33
N VAL A 610 15.40 -27.54 26.83
CA VAL A 610 15.88 -27.48 28.22
C VAL A 610 16.63 -26.18 28.49
N ARG A 611 17.44 -25.71 27.53
CA ARG A 611 18.12 -24.41 27.64
C ARG A 611 17.12 -23.24 27.70
N TYR A 612 16.11 -23.21 26.84
CA TYR A 612 15.05 -22.18 26.87
C TYR A 612 14.21 -22.23 28.15
N ILE A 613 13.83 -23.44 28.62
CA ILE A 613 13.09 -23.60 29.88
C ILE A 613 13.94 -23.15 31.08
N SER A 614 15.25 -23.42 31.10
CA SER A 614 16.14 -22.98 32.17
C SER A 614 16.33 -21.46 32.16
N MET A 615 16.41 -20.83 31.01
CA MET A 615 16.45 -19.37 30.90
C MET A 615 15.16 -18.75 31.44
N LEU A 616 13.99 -19.26 31.06
CA LEU A 616 12.70 -18.80 31.57
C LEU A 616 12.54 -19.01 33.08
N SER A 617 13.09 -20.08 33.63
CA SER A 617 13.05 -20.36 35.08
C SER A 617 14.05 -19.50 35.88
N ILE A 618 15.18 -19.12 35.31
CA ILE A 618 16.16 -18.23 35.95
C ILE A 618 15.63 -16.79 36.00
N ASP A 619 14.96 -16.32 34.96
CA ASP A 619 14.34 -15.00 34.95
C ASP A 619 13.15 -14.93 35.92
N CYS A 620 12.36 -16.00 36.08
CA CYS A 620 11.32 -16.10 37.08
C CYS A 620 11.85 -16.18 38.52
N ALA A 621 13.04 -16.76 38.76
CA ALA A 621 13.62 -16.91 40.08
C ALA A 621 14.40 -15.65 40.56
N ARG A 622 14.75 -14.75 39.68
CA ARG A 622 15.39 -13.45 39.97
C ARG A 622 14.39 -12.32 40.28
N MET A 623 13.10 -12.63 40.30
CA MET A 623 12.08 -11.65 40.66
C MET A 623 12.01 -11.46 42.15
N PRO A 624 12.19 -10.24 42.71
CA PRO A 624 11.93 -10.01 44.11
C PRO A 624 10.45 -10.21 44.39
N MET A 625 10.13 -11.16 45.28
CA MET A 625 8.83 -11.22 45.91
C MET A 625 8.65 -9.96 46.79
N GLN A 626 8.06 -8.93 46.21
CA GLN A 626 7.43 -7.85 46.96
C GLN A 626 6.03 -7.68 46.42
N ILE A 627 5.12 -8.49 46.90
CA ILE A 627 3.70 -8.12 47.03
C ILE A 627 3.25 -8.72 48.36
N ALA A 628 3.14 -7.87 49.36
CA ALA A 628 2.19 -8.01 50.44
C ALA A 628 0.92 -7.25 50.04
#